data_0aa1f0897348cd31fb054eb3caf895d3
#
_entry.id   0aa1f0897348cd31fb054eb3caf895d3
#
_cell.length_a   1.000
_cell.length_b   1.000
_cell.length_c   1.000
_cell.angle_alpha   90.00
_cell.angle_beta   90.00
_cell.angle_gamma   90.00
#
_symmetry.space_group_name_H-M   'P 1'
#
loop_
_entity.id
_entity.type
_entity.pdbx_description
1 polymer ?
#
loop_
_entity_poly.entity_id
_entity_poly.type
_entity_poly.pdbx_seq_one_letter_code
_entity_poly.pdbx_strand_id
1 'polypeptide(L)'
;MGLSASSLIVPLSVILMVVFTKRVALSLFTGILASAVLTHSLHLSQLVEYIYHKITSVFYTYEPEKGLHFNLSNLYVLGFLIFLGILSQVILKSGSVQNFVKKAKKYSKNAKTPEFIAFFSGIIIFVDDYFNALTVGQISKSLNDAHNSTRERLAYIIDSTSAPVCLLVPISSWGAYIMGIMNNDNSPLLKDSFSVLLQSLSSNYYAIFALIAVFLTILWQINLPSMRKYQNIGVKDFYSEQEEDSSKLAPLSLLPLSILLLIASISSLIFYTGVILKNTDASFSLFYGGLFSLIVTYLLAYRFLEKGSFLKLMLDGFKSVGPAILVLTLAWAIGPVIRDDAQTGLYLAQVSKGFLNSGGGVYMPLIFFLISGFIAFSTGTSWGAFAIMLPIGAGMANESDIILIVSAILSGAVYGDHTSPISDTTILSATGAGCSVQSHFITQLPYATIAMLCSAVSLGVASFMHSRPLALLIGVALLVGVFYLLKRFYGEN
;
A
#
# COMPACT_ATOMS: atom_id res chain seq x y z
N MET A 1 -12.82 -23.56 11.37
CA MET A 1 -11.78 -24.56 11.01
C MET A 1 -10.86 -24.73 12.22
N GLY A 2 -10.36 -25.95 12.49
CA GLY A 2 -9.33 -26.11 13.55
C GLY A 2 -7.96 -25.64 13.08
N LEU A 3 -7.04 -25.32 14.02
CA LEU A 3 -5.65 -24.97 13.73
C LEU A 3 -4.91 -26.15 13.07
N SER A 4 -4.87 -26.19 11.75
CA SER A 4 -4.29 -27.27 10.95
C SER A 4 -3.81 -26.76 9.60
N ALA A 5 -3.14 -27.61 8.81
CA ALA A 5 -2.70 -27.26 7.47
C ALA A 5 -3.84 -26.81 6.53
N SER A 6 -5.11 -27.16 6.83
CA SER A 6 -6.27 -26.65 6.10
C SER A 6 -6.43 -25.13 6.18
N SER A 7 -5.88 -24.48 7.21
CA SER A 7 -5.81 -23.02 7.34
C SER A 7 -5.10 -22.31 6.17
N LEU A 8 -4.29 -23.05 5.41
CA LEU A 8 -3.59 -22.52 4.24
C LEU A 8 -4.39 -22.61 2.94
N ILE A 9 -5.50 -23.36 2.91
CA ILE A 9 -6.25 -23.60 1.66
C ILE A 9 -6.81 -22.30 1.09
N VAL A 10 -7.39 -21.44 1.94
CA VAL A 10 -7.99 -20.18 1.50
C VAL A 10 -6.96 -19.24 0.85
N PRO A 11 -5.86 -18.84 1.52
CA PRO A 11 -4.88 -17.95 0.89
C PRO A 11 -4.20 -18.60 -0.34
N LEU A 12 -3.92 -19.90 -0.31
CA LEU A 12 -3.36 -20.60 -1.46
C LEU A 12 -4.33 -20.62 -2.65
N SER A 13 -5.64 -20.82 -2.43
CA SER A 13 -6.64 -20.76 -3.49
C SER A 13 -6.69 -19.40 -4.18
N VAL A 14 -6.59 -18.30 -3.41
CA VAL A 14 -6.53 -16.95 -3.96
C VAL A 14 -5.28 -16.77 -4.82
N ILE A 15 -4.12 -17.15 -4.30
CA ILE A 15 -2.83 -17.01 -5.02
C ILE A 15 -2.86 -17.81 -6.32
N LEU A 16 -3.26 -19.07 -6.27
CA LEU A 16 -3.36 -19.90 -7.47
C LEU A 16 -4.32 -19.29 -8.50
N MET A 17 -5.50 -18.86 -8.06
CA MET A 17 -6.48 -18.24 -8.97
C MET A 17 -5.97 -16.93 -9.59
N VAL A 18 -5.23 -16.07 -8.88
CA VAL A 18 -4.62 -14.87 -9.47
C VAL A 18 -3.61 -15.25 -10.55
N VAL A 19 -2.75 -16.22 -10.27
CA VAL A 19 -1.73 -16.67 -11.22
C VAL A 19 -2.35 -17.22 -12.52
N PHE A 20 -3.42 -18.06 -12.39
CA PHE A 20 -4.04 -18.69 -13.54
C PHE A 20 -5.02 -17.77 -14.30
N THR A 21 -5.84 -17.01 -13.59
CA THR A 21 -6.93 -16.24 -14.22
C THR A 21 -6.52 -14.83 -14.57
N LYS A 22 -5.53 -14.29 -13.90
CA LYS A 22 -5.13 -12.88 -14.00
C LYS A 22 -6.26 -11.90 -13.63
N ARG A 23 -7.23 -12.34 -12.81
CA ARG A 23 -8.41 -11.58 -12.40
C ARG A 23 -8.51 -11.50 -10.88
N VAL A 24 -7.98 -10.42 -10.29
CA VAL A 24 -7.90 -10.22 -8.84
C VAL A 24 -9.27 -10.35 -8.16
N ALA A 25 -10.29 -9.62 -8.63
CA ALA A 25 -11.63 -9.67 -8.03
C ALA A 25 -12.22 -11.10 -8.01
N LEU A 26 -12.07 -11.85 -9.12
CA LEU A 26 -12.52 -13.24 -9.20
C LEU A 26 -11.77 -14.12 -8.21
N SER A 27 -10.47 -13.91 -8.05
CA SER A 27 -9.64 -14.70 -7.15
C SER A 27 -9.98 -14.46 -5.69
N LEU A 28 -10.23 -13.22 -5.29
CA LEU A 28 -10.70 -12.88 -3.96
C LEU A 28 -12.06 -13.52 -3.66
N PHE A 29 -12.99 -13.42 -4.61
CA PHE A 29 -14.29 -14.04 -4.48
C PHE A 29 -14.21 -15.57 -4.35
N THR A 30 -13.32 -16.22 -5.11
CA THR A 30 -13.08 -17.68 -4.97
C THR A 30 -12.49 -18.05 -3.62
N GLY A 31 -11.65 -17.23 -3.01
CA GLY A 31 -11.16 -17.44 -1.65
C GLY A 31 -12.30 -17.39 -0.61
N ILE A 32 -13.22 -16.43 -0.73
CA ILE A 32 -14.42 -16.35 0.13
C ILE A 32 -15.29 -17.59 -0.08
N LEU A 33 -15.49 -18.00 -1.33
CA LEU A 33 -16.25 -19.20 -1.68
C LEU A 33 -15.58 -20.49 -1.13
N ALA A 34 -14.26 -20.61 -1.26
CA ALA A 34 -13.52 -21.75 -0.71
C ALA A 34 -13.69 -21.85 0.81
N SER A 35 -13.62 -20.73 1.53
CA SER A 35 -13.90 -20.70 2.96
C SER A 35 -15.34 -21.09 3.28
N ALA A 36 -16.33 -20.59 2.52
CA ALA A 36 -17.72 -20.95 2.68
C ALA A 36 -17.93 -22.47 2.58
N VAL A 37 -17.37 -23.10 1.54
CA VAL A 37 -17.44 -24.54 1.32
C VAL A 37 -16.76 -25.34 2.46
N LEU A 38 -15.61 -24.90 2.90
CA LEU A 38 -14.87 -25.55 4.01
C LEU A 38 -15.60 -25.44 5.35
N THR A 39 -16.40 -24.39 5.56
CA THR A 39 -17.11 -24.12 6.82
C THR A 39 -18.50 -24.76 6.83
N HIS A 40 -19.25 -24.68 5.73
CA HIS A 40 -20.67 -25.06 5.67
C HIS A 40 -20.94 -26.25 4.74
N SER A 41 -19.87 -26.90 4.25
CA SER A 41 -20.01 -27.97 3.26
C SER A 41 -20.73 -27.45 2.00
N LEU A 42 -21.54 -28.28 1.31
CA LEU A 42 -22.23 -27.88 0.07
C LEU A 42 -23.70 -27.46 0.28
N HIS A 43 -24.06 -26.97 1.47
CA HIS A 43 -25.42 -26.45 1.72
C HIS A 43 -25.58 -25.06 1.10
N LEU A 44 -26.23 -24.98 -0.06
CA LEU A 44 -26.31 -23.77 -0.90
C LEU A 44 -26.84 -22.54 -0.16
N SER A 45 -27.89 -22.69 0.68
CA SER A 45 -28.44 -21.58 1.47
C SER A 45 -27.40 -21.00 2.43
N GLN A 46 -26.66 -21.84 3.14
CA GLN A 46 -25.63 -21.43 4.09
C GLN A 46 -24.41 -20.80 3.37
N LEU A 47 -24.06 -21.31 2.19
CA LEU A 47 -23.00 -20.72 1.36
C LEU A 47 -23.35 -19.28 0.94
N VAL A 48 -24.58 -19.09 0.44
CA VAL A 48 -25.06 -17.78 0.00
C VAL A 48 -25.12 -16.82 1.20
N GLU A 49 -25.66 -17.26 2.33
CA GLU A 49 -25.75 -16.47 3.56
C GLU A 49 -24.36 -16.06 4.06
N TYR A 50 -23.40 -17.00 4.11
CA TYR A 50 -22.02 -16.74 4.51
C TYR A 50 -21.36 -15.66 3.61
N ILE A 51 -21.44 -15.86 2.27
CA ILE A 51 -20.86 -14.91 1.31
C ILE A 51 -21.51 -13.53 1.46
N TYR A 52 -22.86 -13.49 1.57
CA TYR A 52 -23.60 -12.25 1.77
C TYR A 52 -23.13 -11.53 3.04
N HIS A 53 -23.03 -12.23 4.17
CA HIS A 53 -22.58 -11.65 5.43
C HIS A 53 -21.15 -11.14 5.34
N LYS A 54 -20.22 -11.90 4.72
CA LYS A 54 -18.81 -11.46 4.58
C LYS A 54 -18.67 -10.21 3.71
N ILE A 55 -19.45 -10.08 2.64
CA ILE A 55 -19.42 -8.88 1.78
C ILE A 55 -20.12 -7.70 2.46
N THR A 56 -21.28 -7.91 3.07
CA THR A 56 -22.04 -6.82 3.71
C THR A 56 -21.36 -6.30 4.97
N SER A 57 -20.60 -7.16 5.69
CA SER A 57 -19.82 -6.74 6.88
C SER A 57 -18.77 -5.68 6.58
N VAL A 58 -18.36 -5.55 5.32
CA VAL A 58 -17.48 -4.44 4.89
C VAL A 58 -18.15 -3.07 5.08
N PHE A 59 -19.48 -3.01 4.94
CA PHE A 59 -20.26 -1.77 5.00
C PHE A 59 -20.99 -1.60 6.32
N TYR A 60 -21.57 -2.68 6.83
CA TYR A 60 -22.32 -2.67 8.08
C TYR A 60 -22.36 -4.05 8.74
N THR A 61 -22.56 -4.05 10.05
CA THR A 61 -22.87 -5.25 10.84
C THR A 61 -24.20 -5.05 11.55
N TYR A 62 -24.98 -6.13 11.68
CA TYR A 62 -26.24 -6.12 12.43
C TYR A 62 -26.08 -7.03 13.66
N GLU A 63 -26.20 -6.44 14.84
CA GLU A 63 -26.22 -7.16 16.11
C GLU A 63 -27.64 -7.09 16.69
N PRO A 64 -28.31 -8.22 17.05
CA PRO A 64 -29.69 -8.21 17.53
C PRO A 64 -29.94 -7.28 18.72
N GLU A 65 -28.96 -7.13 19.62
CA GLU A 65 -29.07 -6.31 20.82
C GLU A 65 -28.72 -4.83 20.60
N LYS A 66 -27.87 -4.53 19.61
CA LYS A 66 -27.33 -3.18 19.35
C LYS A 66 -27.84 -2.55 18.05
N GLY A 67 -28.51 -3.36 17.20
CA GLY A 67 -29.05 -2.89 15.92
C GLY A 67 -28.01 -2.82 14.79
N LEU A 68 -28.24 -1.92 13.85
CA LEU A 68 -27.40 -1.74 12.65
C LEU A 68 -26.24 -0.80 12.95
N HIS A 69 -25.00 -1.28 12.75
CA HIS A 69 -23.77 -0.51 12.89
C HIS A 69 -23.05 -0.41 11.56
N PHE A 70 -22.85 0.82 11.07
CA PHE A 70 -22.09 1.07 9.86
C PHE A 70 -20.58 1.03 10.13
N ASN A 71 -19.83 0.39 9.24
CA ASN A 71 -18.38 0.43 9.26
C ASN A 71 -17.88 1.76 8.65
N LEU A 72 -17.92 2.81 9.49
CA LEU A 72 -17.64 4.17 9.05
C LEU A 72 -16.22 4.30 8.47
N SER A 73 -15.23 3.61 9.03
CA SER A 73 -13.85 3.68 8.51
C SER A 73 -13.77 3.22 7.06
N ASN A 74 -14.39 2.09 6.72
CA ASN A 74 -14.43 1.60 5.34
C ASN A 74 -15.24 2.55 4.43
N LEU A 75 -16.39 3.03 4.90
CA LEU A 75 -17.20 3.98 4.13
C LEU A 75 -16.47 5.29 3.87
N TYR A 76 -15.70 5.80 4.85
CA TYR A 76 -14.86 6.98 4.68
C TYR A 76 -13.77 6.77 3.63
N VAL A 77 -13.09 5.62 3.65
CA VAL A 77 -12.05 5.32 2.63
C VAL A 77 -12.67 5.20 1.24
N LEU A 78 -13.80 4.49 1.08
CA LEU A 78 -14.48 4.38 -0.21
C LEU A 78 -14.97 5.74 -0.72
N GLY A 79 -15.56 6.55 0.17
CA GLY A 79 -15.97 7.91 -0.14
C GLY A 79 -14.81 8.79 -0.57
N PHE A 80 -13.68 8.68 0.12
CA PHE A 80 -12.44 9.39 -0.25
C PHE A 80 -11.94 9.01 -1.65
N LEU A 81 -11.94 7.71 -1.99
CA LEU A 81 -11.59 7.26 -3.34
C LEU A 81 -12.48 7.90 -4.40
N ILE A 82 -13.80 7.95 -4.16
CA ILE A 82 -14.75 8.60 -5.07
C ILE A 82 -14.43 10.08 -5.20
N PHE A 83 -14.17 10.79 -4.10
CA PHE A 83 -13.81 12.21 -4.14
C PHE A 83 -12.51 12.45 -4.90
N LEU A 84 -11.51 11.58 -4.74
CA LEU A 84 -10.27 11.67 -5.51
C LEU A 84 -10.49 11.40 -7.00
N GLY A 85 -11.32 10.42 -7.35
CA GLY A 85 -11.69 10.17 -8.75
C GLY A 85 -12.36 11.40 -9.37
N ILE A 86 -13.29 12.04 -8.65
CA ILE A 86 -13.95 13.27 -9.11
C ILE A 86 -12.96 14.43 -9.17
N LEU A 87 -12.12 14.61 -8.14
CA LEU A 87 -11.09 15.65 -8.09
C LEU A 87 -10.14 15.54 -9.29
N SER A 88 -9.74 14.31 -9.62
CA SER A 88 -8.92 14.02 -10.80
C SER A 88 -9.59 14.51 -12.09
N GLN A 89 -10.89 14.20 -12.28
CA GLN A 89 -11.63 14.65 -13.45
C GLN A 89 -11.78 16.17 -13.49
N VAL A 90 -12.01 16.81 -12.35
CA VAL A 90 -12.05 18.29 -12.25
C VAL A 90 -10.72 18.89 -12.70
N ILE A 91 -9.59 18.38 -12.21
CA ILE A 91 -8.26 18.85 -12.56
C ILE A 91 -7.96 18.61 -14.05
N LEU A 92 -8.28 17.41 -14.57
CA LEU A 92 -8.07 17.05 -15.97
C LEU A 92 -8.90 17.90 -16.92
N LYS A 93 -10.20 18.01 -16.67
CA LYS A 93 -11.13 18.76 -17.53
C LYS A 93 -10.99 20.28 -17.42
N SER A 94 -10.35 20.78 -16.37
CA SER A 94 -9.98 22.21 -16.28
C SER A 94 -8.86 22.63 -17.23
N GLY A 95 -8.12 21.68 -17.81
CA GLY A 95 -6.97 21.99 -18.67
C GLY A 95 -5.69 22.38 -17.89
N SER A 96 -5.71 22.35 -16.55
CA SER A 96 -4.53 22.70 -15.73
C SER A 96 -3.38 21.71 -15.90
N VAL A 97 -3.69 20.44 -16.09
CA VAL A 97 -2.71 19.37 -16.35
C VAL A 97 -2.00 19.60 -17.68
N GLN A 98 -2.75 19.95 -18.74
CA GLN A 98 -2.19 20.25 -20.07
C GLN A 98 -1.21 21.42 -19.98
N ASN A 99 -1.56 22.49 -19.25
CA ASN A 99 -0.66 23.62 -19.01
C ASN A 99 0.60 23.21 -18.23
N PHE A 100 0.43 22.36 -17.21
CA PHE A 100 1.54 21.86 -16.41
C PHE A 100 2.48 20.99 -17.27
N VAL A 101 1.92 20.04 -18.04
CA VAL A 101 2.68 19.17 -18.94
C VAL A 101 3.43 19.98 -20.01
N LYS A 102 2.78 20.98 -20.65
CA LYS A 102 3.45 21.89 -21.62
C LYS A 102 4.67 22.56 -21.00
N LYS A 103 4.56 23.03 -19.75
CA LYS A 103 5.67 23.69 -19.07
C LYS A 103 6.73 22.69 -18.60
N ALA A 104 6.31 21.55 -18.03
CA ALA A 104 7.21 20.49 -17.57
C ALA A 104 8.03 19.87 -18.71
N LYS A 105 7.42 19.63 -19.88
CA LYS A 105 8.11 19.19 -21.10
C LYS A 105 9.24 20.13 -21.49
N LYS A 106 9.07 21.43 -21.28
CA LYS A 106 10.08 22.44 -21.61
C LYS A 106 11.32 22.36 -20.70
N TYR A 107 11.15 21.92 -19.45
CA TYR A 107 12.21 21.83 -18.45
C TYR A 107 12.71 20.41 -18.21
N SER A 108 11.91 19.40 -18.51
CA SER A 108 12.27 18.00 -18.35
C SER A 108 12.88 17.45 -19.64
N LYS A 109 14.16 17.06 -19.56
CA LYS A 109 14.93 16.59 -20.73
C LYS A 109 14.97 15.06 -20.84
N ASN A 110 14.50 14.33 -19.82
CA ASN A 110 14.56 12.88 -19.78
C ASN A 110 13.46 12.27 -18.90
N ALA A 111 13.25 10.95 -18.98
CA ALA A 111 12.25 10.21 -18.21
C ALA A 111 12.54 10.17 -16.68
N LYS A 112 13.79 10.44 -16.26
CA LYS A 112 14.19 10.39 -14.84
C LYS A 112 13.51 11.48 -14.01
N THR A 113 13.27 12.66 -14.58
CA THR A 113 12.73 13.81 -13.83
C THR A 113 11.32 13.54 -13.27
N PRO A 114 10.33 13.05 -14.05
CA PRO A 114 9.03 12.67 -13.52
C PRO A 114 9.08 11.60 -12.44
N GLU A 115 9.95 10.61 -12.62
CA GLU A 115 10.13 9.52 -11.66
C GLU A 115 10.71 10.02 -10.33
N PHE A 116 11.69 10.92 -10.36
CA PHE A 116 12.19 11.57 -9.15
C PHE A 116 11.16 12.48 -8.49
N ILE A 117 10.32 13.18 -9.27
CA ILE A 117 9.20 13.96 -8.71
C ILE A 117 8.24 13.02 -7.96
N ALA A 118 7.87 11.88 -8.54
CA ALA A 118 7.06 10.87 -7.87
C ALA A 118 7.72 10.38 -6.58
N PHE A 119 8.99 9.98 -6.64
CA PHE A 119 9.75 9.48 -5.51
C PHE A 119 9.82 10.47 -4.33
N PHE A 120 10.23 11.70 -4.59
CA PHE A 120 10.33 12.71 -3.54
C PHE A 120 8.96 13.16 -3.02
N SER A 121 7.94 13.22 -3.88
CA SER A 121 6.57 13.49 -3.43
C SER A 121 6.09 12.38 -2.49
N GLY A 122 6.37 11.12 -2.79
CA GLY A 122 6.04 9.99 -1.93
C GLY A 122 6.74 10.04 -0.57
N ILE A 123 7.98 10.50 -0.50
CA ILE A 123 8.68 10.70 0.78
C ILE A 123 8.07 11.84 1.61
N ILE A 124 7.65 12.92 0.95
CA ILE A 124 7.08 14.09 1.64
C ILE A 124 5.68 13.81 2.18
N ILE A 125 4.90 12.99 1.47
CA ILE A 125 3.52 12.64 1.83
C ILE A 125 3.51 11.38 2.71
N PHE A 126 4.11 11.45 3.87
CA PHE A 126 4.31 10.31 4.79
C PHE A 126 3.14 10.05 5.76
N VAL A 127 2.11 10.86 5.73
CA VAL A 127 1.08 10.90 6.79
C VAL A 127 0.28 9.59 6.83
N ASP A 128 -0.08 9.08 5.64
CA ASP A 128 -0.87 7.88 5.46
C ASP A 128 -0.57 7.27 4.09
N ASP A 129 -0.52 5.94 4.00
CA ASP A 129 -0.13 5.20 2.79
C ASP A 129 -1.16 5.30 1.66
N TYR A 130 -2.46 5.25 1.98
CA TYR A 130 -3.54 5.40 0.99
C TYR A 130 -3.53 6.79 0.39
N PHE A 131 -3.43 7.80 1.26
CA PHE A 131 -3.29 9.17 0.83
C PHE A 131 -2.04 9.40 -0.02
N ASN A 132 -0.91 8.84 0.39
CA ASN A 132 0.33 8.87 -0.37
C ASN A 132 0.12 8.29 -1.78
N ALA A 133 -0.29 7.01 -1.87
CA ALA A 133 -0.39 6.30 -3.13
C ALA A 133 -1.29 7.03 -4.14
N LEU A 134 -2.45 7.51 -3.72
CA LEU A 134 -3.39 8.17 -4.60
C LEU A 134 -2.94 9.58 -4.98
N THR A 135 -2.39 10.34 -4.03
CA THR A 135 -1.95 11.72 -4.28
C THR A 135 -0.73 11.76 -5.18
N VAL A 136 0.29 10.94 -4.92
CA VAL A 136 1.49 10.85 -5.77
C VAL A 136 1.12 10.38 -7.17
N GLY A 137 0.18 9.44 -7.29
CA GLY A 137 -0.36 9.01 -8.57
C GLY A 137 -0.98 10.16 -9.36
N GLN A 138 -1.83 10.97 -8.73
CA GLN A 138 -2.46 12.13 -9.38
C GLN A 138 -1.44 13.18 -9.82
N ILE A 139 -0.40 13.43 -9.00
CA ILE A 139 0.68 14.37 -9.33
C ILE A 139 1.48 13.89 -10.55
N SER A 140 1.85 12.62 -10.55
CA SER A 140 2.95 12.12 -11.38
C SER A 140 2.51 11.46 -12.66
N LYS A 141 1.25 10.95 -12.73
CA LYS A 141 0.75 10.17 -13.87
C LYS A 141 0.89 10.88 -15.21
N SER A 142 0.41 12.12 -15.31
CA SER A 142 0.47 12.88 -16.57
C SER A 142 1.89 13.29 -16.96
N LEU A 143 2.77 13.55 -15.97
CA LEU A 143 4.18 13.82 -16.24
C LEU A 143 4.90 12.54 -16.72
N ASN A 144 4.59 11.41 -16.10
CA ASN A 144 5.15 10.11 -16.45
C ASN A 144 4.76 9.70 -17.88
N ASP A 145 3.47 9.84 -18.22
CA ASP A 145 2.95 9.57 -19.56
C ASP A 145 3.59 10.48 -20.61
N ALA A 146 3.82 11.77 -20.29
CA ALA A 146 4.46 12.73 -21.19
C ALA A 146 5.92 12.39 -21.54
N HIS A 147 6.59 11.60 -20.71
CA HIS A 147 7.99 11.17 -20.90
C HIS A 147 8.15 9.69 -21.27
N ASN A 148 7.05 9.02 -21.65
CA ASN A 148 7.04 7.61 -22.06
C ASN A 148 7.61 6.64 -21.00
N SER A 149 7.60 7.02 -19.70
CA SER A 149 7.84 6.05 -18.63
C SER A 149 6.58 5.20 -18.43
N THR A 150 6.75 3.91 -18.14
CA THR A 150 5.60 2.99 -18.01
C THR A 150 4.79 3.30 -16.76
N ARG A 151 3.49 3.07 -16.82
CA ARG A 151 2.61 3.23 -15.65
C ARG A 151 2.91 2.21 -14.56
N GLU A 152 3.34 1.02 -14.93
CA GLU A 152 3.82 -0.01 -14.01
C GLU A 152 5.05 0.45 -13.23
N ARG A 153 5.96 1.18 -13.88
CA ARG A 153 7.13 1.75 -13.21
C ARG A 153 6.72 2.87 -12.24
N LEU A 154 5.77 3.71 -12.65
CA LEU A 154 5.19 4.71 -11.76
C LEU A 154 4.49 4.05 -10.57
N ALA A 155 3.71 2.98 -10.78
CA ALA A 155 3.07 2.23 -9.71
C ALA A 155 4.09 1.65 -8.72
N TYR A 156 5.21 1.09 -9.22
CA TYR A 156 6.31 0.61 -8.38
C TYR A 156 6.94 1.73 -7.53
N ILE A 157 7.14 2.92 -8.10
CA ILE A 157 7.66 4.08 -7.35
C ILE A 157 6.67 4.49 -6.25
N ILE A 158 5.38 4.60 -6.58
CA ILE A 158 4.32 4.97 -5.64
C ILE A 158 4.25 3.97 -4.49
N ASP A 159 4.13 2.69 -4.78
CA ASP A 159 3.98 1.63 -3.79
C ASP A 159 5.19 1.56 -2.85
N SER A 160 6.40 1.62 -3.41
CA SER A 160 7.65 1.62 -2.64
C SER A 160 7.86 2.88 -1.78
N THR A 161 7.14 3.98 -2.06
CA THR A 161 7.22 5.23 -1.28
C THR A 161 5.96 5.48 -0.43
N SER A 162 4.97 4.61 -0.45
CA SER A 162 3.78 4.70 0.40
C SER A 162 3.99 3.97 1.74
N ALA A 163 3.67 2.69 1.83
CA ALA A 163 3.80 1.90 3.04
C ALA A 163 5.22 1.93 3.65
N PRO A 164 6.33 1.75 2.89
CA PRO A 164 7.67 1.84 3.45
C PRO A 164 7.99 3.19 4.10
N VAL A 165 7.54 4.31 3.51
CA VAL A 165 7.76 5.65 4.09
C VAL A 165 6.91 5.85 5.33
N CYS A 166 5.61 5.49 5.30
CA CYS A 166 4.72 5.63 6.45
C CYS A 166 5.23 4.84 7.65
N LEU A 167 5.82 3.65 7.42
CA LEU A 167 6.42 2.84 8.47
C LEU A 167 7.67 3.49 9.09
N LEU A 168 8.49 4.19 8.29
CA LEU A 168 9.72 4.85 8.76
C LEU A 168 9.46 6.17 9.47
N VAL A 169 8.23 6.68 9.47
CA VAL A 169 7.86 7.94 10.11
C VAL A 169 6.92 7.67 11.29
N PRO A 170 7.40 7.81 12.54
CA PRO A 170 6.63 7.40 13.72
C PRO A 170 5.38 8.25 13.99
N ILE A 171 5.27 9.41 13.39
CA ILE A 171 4.11 10.32 13.49
C ILE A 171 3.06 10.10 12.39
N SER A 172 3.20 9.04 11.59
CA SER A 172 2.24 8.62 10.58
C SER A 172 1.04 7.89 11.20
N SER A 173 0.00 7.62 10.39
CA SER A 173 -1.10 6.73 10.79
C SER A 173 -0.61 5.34 11.21
N TRP A 174 0.43 4.84 10.54
CA TRP A 174 1.07 3.57 10.84
C TRP A 174 1.78 3.57 12.19
N GLY A 175 2.55 4.63 12.49
CA GLY A 175 3.20 4.79 13.79
C GLY A 175 2.19 4.79 14.94
N ALA A 176 1.09 5.52 14.79
CA ALA A 176 0.01 5.57 15.79
C ALA A 176 -0.65 4.19 15.99
N TYR A 177 -0.91 3.44 14.91
CA TYR A 177 -1.50 2.10 14.98
C TYR A 177 -0.57 1.10 15.68
N ILE A 178 0.70 1.06 15.29
CA ILE A 178 1.71 0.15 15.88
C ILE A 178 1.88 0.44 17.36
N MET A 179 2.00 1.73 17.76
CA MET A 179 2.05 2.12 19.17
C MET A 179 0.76 1.73 19.91
N GLY A 180 -0.41 1.85 19.25
CA GLY A 180 -1.69 1.43 19.83
C GLY A 180 -1.71 -0.07 20.17
N ILE A 181 -1.18 -0.94 19.30
CA ILE A 181 -1.04 -2.37 19.59
C ILE A 181 -0.07 -2.58 20.75
N MET A 182 1.11 -1.98 20.70
CA MET A 182 2.15 -2.15 21.73
C MET A 182 1.69 -1.63 23.10
N ASN A 183 0.95 -0.53 23.16
CA ASN A 183 0.42 0.02 24.42
C ASN A 183 -0.66 -0.86 25.05
N ASN A 184 -1.40 -1.62 24.24
CA ASN A 184 -2.43 -2.54 24.72
C ASN A 184 -1.85 -3.93 25.07
N ASP A 185 -0.58 -4.17 24.78
CA ASP A 185 0.12 -5.39 25.19
C ASP A 185 0.60 -5.25 26.64
N ASN A 186 0.37 -6.27 27.45
CA ASN A 186 0.79 -6.29 28.85
C ASN A 186 2.29 -6.62 29.02
N SER A 187 3.04 -6.76 27.94
CA SER A 187 4.48 -7.05 28.01
C SER A 187 5.25 -5.85 28.56
N PRO A 188 6.07 -6.03 29.61
CA PRO A 188 6.93 -4.98 30.13
C PRO A 188 7.89 -4.41 29.08
N LEU A 189 8.24 -5.21 28.04
CA LEU A 189 9.17 -4.84 26.98
C LEU A 189 8.59 -3.80 26.01
N LEU A 190 7.26 -3.65 25.97
CA LEU A 190 6.56 -2.71 25.09
C LEU A 190 6.00 -1.48 25.82
N LYS A 191 6.27 -1.31 27.14
CA LYS A 191 5.73 -0.19 27.94
C LYS A 191 6.04 1.19 27.38
N ASP A 192 7.25 1.39 26.84
CA ASP A 192 7.61 2.62 26.12
C ASP A 192 7.53 2.38 24.61
N SER A 193 6.31 2.22 24.12
CA SER A 193 6.02 1.88 22.72
C SER A 193 6.61 2.87 21.73
N PHE A 194 6.64 4.18 22.08
CA PHE A 194 7.26 5.19 21.23
C PHE A 194 8.76 4.99 21.09
N SER A 195 9.47 4.75 22.19
CA SER A 195 10.90 4.48 22.18
C SER A 195 11.23 3.19 21.44
N VAL A 196 10.46 2.12 21.66
CA VAL A 196 10.60 0.84 20.94
C VAL A 196 10.42 1.05 19.42
N LEU A 197 9.36 1.75 19.03
CA LEU A 197 9.13 2.08 17.62
C LEU A 197 10.29 2.89 17.04
N LEU A 198 10.69 3.97 17.70
CA LEU A 198 11.76 4.84 17.21
C LEU A 198 13.08 4.10 17.05
N GLN A 199 13.43 3.24 17.99
CA GLN A 199 14.63 2.41 17.92
C GLN A 199 14.55 1.33 16.83
N SER A 200 13.35 0.84 16.53
CA SER A 200 13.13 -0.16 15.49
C SER A 200 13.31 0.39 14.07
N LEU A 201 13.15 1.71 13.86
CA LEU A 201 13.24 2.32 12.53
C LEU A 201 14.57 2.05 11.82
N SER A 202 15.69 2.15 12.54
CA SER A 202 17.03 1.93 11.97
C SER A 202 17.29 0.48 11.57
N SER A 203 16.50 -0.47 12.08
CA SER A 203 16.59 -1.90 11.78
C SER A 203 15.42 -2.37 10.91
N ASN A 204 14.60 -1.46 10.44
CA ASN A 204 13.54 -1.76 9.50
C ASN A 204 14.10 -1.88 8.09
N TYR A 205 14.90 -2.95 7.90
CA TYR A 205 15.76 -3.09 6.72
C TYR A 205 14.96 -3.12 5.43
N TYR A 206 13.80 -3.79 5.39
CA TYR A 206 13.03 -3.88 4.15
C TYR A 206 12.54 -2.51 3.68
N ALA A 207 11.95 -1.71 4.56
CA ALA A 207 11.47 -0.38 4.19
C ALA A 207 12.61 0.52 3.68
N ILE A 208 13.77 0.48 4.36
CA ILE A 208 14.95 1.22 3.94
C ILE A 208 15.46 0.73 2.57
N PHE A 209 15.56 -0.59 2.38
CA PHE A 209 16.10 -1.16 1.14
C PHE A 209 15.13 -1.02 -0.03
N ALA A 210 13.82 -1.05 0.20
CA ALA A 210 12.83 -0.76 -0.84
C ALA A 210 12.99 0.67 -1.37
N LEU A 211 13.17 1.66 -0.49
CA LEU A 211 13.43 3.05 -0.89
C LEU A 211 14.75 3.21 -1.66
N ILE A 212 15.83 2.56 -1.19
CA ILE A 212 17.12 2.59 -1.89
C ILE A 212 17.00 1.89 -3.24
N ALA A 213 16.33 0.73 -3.32
CA ALA A 213 16.11 -0.02 -4.55
C ALA A 213 15.38 0.81 -5.61
N VAL A 214 14.30 1.47 -5.22
CA VAL A 214 13.54 2.37 -6.13
C VAL A 214 14.39 3.56 -6.57
N PHE A 215 15.12 4.18 -5.66
CA PHE A 215 16.03 5.28 -5.98
C PHE A 215 17.09 4.87 -7.01
N LEU A 216 17.76 3.71 -6.80
CA LEU A 216 18.75 3.16 -7.74
C LEU A 216 18.11 2.76 -9.07
N THR A 217 16.88 2.24 -9.05
CA THR A 217 16.13 1.92 -10.26
C THR A 217 15.89 3.17 -11.11
N ILE A 218 15.51 4.28 -10.49
CA ILE A 218 15.34 5.57 -11.19
C ILE A 218 16.67 6.12 -11.66
N LEU A 219 17.67 6.16 -10.79
CA LEU A 219 18.98 6.73 -11.09
C LEU A 219 19.66 6.04 -12.29
N TRP A 220 19.61 4.71 -12.32
CA TRP A 220 20.27 3.89 -13.34
C TRP A 220 19.32 3.37 -14.42
N GLN A 221 18.04 3.79 -14.41
CA GLN A 221 17.01 3.36 -15.37
C GLN A 221 16.99 1.84 -15.57
N ILE A 222 16.99 1.09 -14.46
CA ILE A 222 17.02 -0.37 -14.49
C ILE A 222 15.61 -0.88 -14.80
N ASN A 223 15.48 -1.59 -15.93
CA ASN A 223 14.24 -2.22 -16.36
C ASN A 223 14.43 -3.74 -16.45
N LEU A 224 14.01 -4.45 -15.39
CA LEU A 224 14.03 -5.91 -15.38
C LEU A 224 13.09 -6.49 -16.45
N PRO A 225 13.28 -7.76 -16.88
CA PRO A 225 12.50 -8.35 -17.98
C PRO A 225 10.98 -8.23 -17.83
N SER A 226 10.45 -8.30 -16.60
CA SER A 226 9.03 -8.11 -16.31
C SER A 226 8.56 -6.69 -16.63
N MET A 227 9.39 -5.66 -16.35
CA MET A 227 9.10 -4.26 -16.59
C MET A 227 9.26 -3.90 -18.08
N ARG A 228 10.28 -4.44 -18.76
CA ARG A 228 10.54 -4.18 -20.19
C ARG A 228 9.38 -4.55 -21.11
N LYS A 229 8.58 -5.54 -20.74
CA LYS A 229 7.39 -5.94 -21.51
C LYS A 229 6.40 -4.80 -21.70
N TYR A 230 6.35 -3.85 -20.77
CA TYR A 230 5.42 -2.73 -20.78
C TYR A 230 6.00 -1.44 -21.37
N GLN A 231 7.33 -1.35 -21.56
CA GLN A 231 7.98 -0.17 -22.16
C GLN A 231 7.55 0.10 -23.60
N ASN A 232 7.23 -0.95 -24.37
CA ASN A 232 6.86 -0.83 -25.79
C ASN A 232 5.34 -0.75 -26.03
N ILE A 233 4.56 -0.91 -24.96
CA ILE A 233 3.11 -0.70 -25.02
C ILE A 233 2.91 0.80 -24.83
N GLY A 234 3.18 1.54 -25.92
CA GLY A 234 3.12 3.00 -25.89
C GLY A 234 1.76 3.47 -25.36
N VAL A 235 1.79 4.53 -24.57
CA VAL A 235 0.62 5.29 -24.08
C VAL A 235 -0.09 5.97 -25.29
N LYS A 236 -0.18 5.27 -26.43
CA LYS A 236 -0.72 5.78 -27.67
C LYS A 236 -2.22 6.09 -27.63
N ASP A 237 -2.95 5.56 -26.66
CA ASP A 237 -4.42 5.59 -26.69
C ASP A 237 -5.09 6.55 -25.70
N PHE A 238 -4.34 7.36 -24.93
CA PHE A 238 -4.95 8.25 -23.93
C PHE A 238 -4.82 9.75 -24.20
N TYR A 239 -3.96 10.13 -25.10
CA TYR A 239 -3.91 11.48 -25.65
C TYR A 239 -4.24 11.41 -27.14
N SER A 240 -5.49 11.16 -27.49
CA SER A 240 -6.02 11.86 -28.65
C SER A 240 -5.78 13.32 -28.34
N GLU A 241 -4.89 13.94 -29.11
CA GLU A 241 -4.76 15.38 -29.19
C GLU A 241 -6.13 15.94 -29.58
N GLN A 242 -7.03 16.05 -28.61
CA GLN A 242 -8.03 17.07 -28.70
C GLN A 242 -7.21 18.35 -28.55
N GLU A 243 -6.91 18.98 -29.70
CA GLU A 243 -6.62 20.40 -29.80
C GLU A 243 -7.85 21.14 -29.25
N GLU A 244 -8.02 21.09 -27.92
CA GLU A 244 -9.00 21.90 -27.24
C GLU A 244 -8.49 23.34 -27.28
N ASP A 245 -9.36 24.19 -27.78
CA ASP A 245 -9.25 25.64 -27.86
C ASP A 245 -8.49 26.19 -26.63
N SER A 246 -7.25 26.62 -26.87
CA SER A 246 -6.31 27.04 -25.81
C SER A 246 -6.76 28.27 -25.04
N SER A 247 -7.91 28.84 -25.35
CA SER A 247 -8.46 30.05 -24.74
C SER A 247 -9.11 29.83 -23.37
N LYS A 248 -9.31 28.56 -22.89
CA LYS A 248 -10.00 28.25 -21.63
C LYS A 248 -9.22 27.36 -20.69
N LEU A 249 -7.90 27.22 -20.86
CA LEU A 249 -7.12 26.39 -19.95
C LEU A 249 -6.96 27.07 -18.57
N ALA A 250 -7.23 26.32 -17.51
CA ALA A 250 -7.00 26.79 -16.15
C ALA A 250 -5.52 27.13 -15.91
N PRO A 251 -5.23 28.08 -15.00
CA PRO A 251 -3.86 28.46 -14.70
C PRO A 251 -3.05 27.28 -14.17
N LEU A 252 -1.76 27.29 -14.46
CA LEU A 252 -0.80 26.28 -14.03
C LEU A 252 -0.83 26.03 -12.52
N SER A 253 -1.14 27.06 -11.74
CA SER A 253 -1.19 26.98 -10.28
C SER A 253 -2.34 26.14 -9.74
N LEU A 254 -3.39 25.86 -10.54
CA LEU A 254 -4.54 25.09 -10.06
C LEU A 254 -4.13 23.67 -9.64
N LEU A 255 -3.32 22.97 -10.42
CA LEU A 255 -2.85 21.63 -10.10
C LEU A 255 -2.08 21.60 -8.76
N PRO A 256 -0.95 22.30 -8.57
CA PRO A 256 -0.24 22.27 -7.31
C PRO A 256 -1.07 22.84 -6.14
N LEU A 257 -1.92 23.83 -6.36
CA LEU A 257 -2.80 24.36 -5.33
C LEU A 257 -3.83 23.32 -4.87
N SER A 258 -4.44 22.57 -5.78
CA SER A 258 -5.39 21.49 -5.43
C SER A 258 -4.72 20.40 -4.60
N ILE A 259 -3.48 20.05 -4.91
CA ILE A 259 -2.69 19.07 -4.17
C ILE A 259 -2.32 19.61 -2.79
N LEU A 260 -1.84 20.85 -2.70
CA LEU A 260 -1.54 21.49 -1.43
C LEU A 260 -2.79 21.63 -0.54
N LEU A 261 -3.95 21.94 -1.12
CA LEU A 261 -5.23 21.94 -0.40
C LEU A 261 -5.57 20.55 0.15
N LEU A 262 -5.38 19.50 -0.67
CA LEU A 262 -5.61 18.12 -0.26
C LEU A 262 -4.69 17.73 0.91
N ILE A 263 -3.38 17.98 0.77
CA ILE A 263 -2.39 17.69 1.83
C ILE A 263 -2.71 18.49 3.09
N ALA A 264 -2.91 19.80 2.97
CA ALA A 264 -3.13 20.69 4.11
C ALA A 264 -4.42 20.35 4.87
N SER A 265 -5.53 20.08 4.16
CA SER A 265 -6.81 19.76 4.79
C SER A 265 -6.74 18.43 5.54
N ILE A 266 -6.17 17.38 4.93
CA ILE A 266 -6.05 16.06 5.56
C ILE A 266 -5.07 16.11 6.73
N SER A 267 -3.87 16.68 6.54
CA SER A 267 -2.87 16.80 7.61
C SER A 267 -3.38 17.61 8.80
N SER A 268 -4.11 18.70 8.55
CA SER A 268 -4.73 19.50 9.61
C SER A 268 -5.76 18.70 10.41
N LEU A 269 -6.57 17.89 9.73
CA LEU A 269 -7.56 17.03 10.39
C LEU A 269 -6.90 15.88 11.17
N ILE A 270 -5.86 15.25 10.63
CA ILE A 270 -5.10 14.22 11.36
C ILE A 270 -4.45 14.82 12.60
N PHE A 271 -3.83 15.99 12.49
CA PHE A 271 -3.27 16.69 13.63
C PHE A 271 -4.34 17.04 14.66
N TYR A 272 -5.47 17.57 14.23
CA TYR A 272 -6.59 17.90 15.11
C TYR A 272 -7.14 16.67 15.85
N THR A 273 -7.41 15.57 15.13
CA THR A 273 -7.94 14.34 15.72
C THR A 273 -6.92 13.65 16.62
N GLY A 274 -5.66 13.58 16.20
CA GLY A 274 -4.60 12.92 16.95
C GLY A 274 -4.15 13.68 18.19
N VAL A 275 -3.85 14.98 18.07
CA VAL A 275 -3.29 15.79 19.16
C VAL A 275 -4.38 16.31 20.08
N ILE A 276 -5.48 16.83 19.53
CA ILE A 276 -6.53 17.50 20.31
C ILE A 276 -7.54 16.49 20.86
N LEU A 277 -8.06 15.60 20.00
CA LEU A 277 -9.05 14.60 20.39
C LEU A 277 -8.44 13.32 20.97
N LYS A 278 -7.11 13.15 20.90
CA LYS A 278 -6.38 11.92 21.30
C LYS A 278 -6.96 10.64 20.67
N ASN A 279 -7.56 10.77 19.52
CA ASN A 279 -8.17 9.69 18.75
C ASN A 279 -7.85 9.89 17.27
N THR A 280 -6.75 9.30 16.82
CA THR A 280 -6.34 9.40 15.42
C THR A 280 -7.26 8.56 14.55
N ASP A 281 -8.16 9.21 13.81
CA ASP A 281 -8.96 8.57 12.78
C ASP A 281 -8.51 9.08 11.41
N ALA A 282 -7.60 8.31 10.79
CA ALA A 282 -7.08 8.63 9.47
C ALA A 282 -8.20 8.59 8.41
N SER A 283 -9.12 7.63 8.50
CA SER A 283 -10.20 7.44 7.54
C SER A 283 -11.16 8.63 7.55
N PHE A 284 -11.53 9.13 8.74
CA PHE A 284 -12.30 10.35 8.92
C PHE A 284 -11.61 11.55 8.29
N SER A 285 -10.32 11.71 8.57
CA SER A 285 -9.52 12.83 8.09
C SER A 285 -9.38 12.80 6.56
N LEU A 286 -9.21 11.62 5.97
CA LEU A 286 -9.19 11.42 4.51
C LEU A 286 -10.52 11.85 3.90
N PHE A 287 -11.64 11.37 4.43
CA PHE A 287 -12.98 11.64 3.89
C PHE A 287 -13.31 13.14 3.91
N TYR A 288 -13.24 13.76 5.07
CA TYR A 288 -13.62 15.18 5.21
C TYR A 288 -12.60 16.14 4.59
N GLY A 289 -11.31 15.82 4.68
CA GLY A 289 -10.26 16.60 4.01
C GLY A 289 -10.32 16.47 2.50
N GLY A 290 -10.60 15.27 1.99
CA GLY A 290 -10.81 15.01 0.57
C GLY A 290 -12.06 15.71 0.02
N LEU A 291 -13.18 15.65 0.75
CA LEU A 291 -14.41 16.35 0.40
C LEU A 291 -14.21 17.87 0.34
N PHE A 292 -13.58 18.44 1.37
CA PHE A 292 -13.25 19.87 1.41
C PHE A 292 -12.38 20.28 0.22
N SER A 293 -11.32 19.52 -0.04
CA SER A 293 -10.42 19.78 -1.17
C SER A 293 -11.13 19.70 -2.52
N LEU A 294 -12.01 18.70 -2.70
CA LEU A 294 -12.83 18.58 -3.91
C LEU A 294 -13.72 19.80 -4.11
N ILE A 295 -14.44 20.22 -3.07
CA ILE A 295 -15.35 21.39 -3.15
C ILE A 295 -14.58 22.64 -3.53
N VAL A 296 -13.48 22.93 -2.82
CA VAL A 296 -12.67 24.14 -3.07
C VAL A 296 -12.04 24.09 -4.47
N THR A 297 -11.47 22.95 -4.86
CA THR A 297 -10.89 22.80 -6.20
C THR A 297 -11.94 22.94 -7.30
N TYR A 298 -13.13 22.37 -7.13
CA TYR A 298 -14.24 22.53 -8.07
C TYR A 298 -14.63 24.00 -8.22
N LEU A 299 -14.75 24.74 -7.12
CA LEU A 299 -15.07 26.17 -7.15
C LEU A 299 -13.99 27.00 -7.85
N LEU A 300 -12.72 26.68 -7.64
CA LEU A 300 -11.60 27.32 -8.33
C LEU A 300 -11.57 27.00 -9.83
N ALA A 301 -11.91 25.75 -10.18
CA ALA A 301 -11.93 25.25 -11.56
C ALA A 301 -13.19 25.63 -12.33
N TYR A 302 -14.28 26.00 -11.66
CA TYR A 302 -15.64 26.13 -12.23
C TYR A 302 -15.70 26.97 -13.52
N ARG A 303 -14.90 28.04 -13.60
CA ARG A 303 -14.88 28.94 -14.78
C ARG A 303 -14.23 28.30 -16.01
N PHE A 304 -13.46 27.23 -15.81
CA PHE A 304 -12.71 26.54 -16.86
C PHE A 304 -13.38 25.22 -17.27
N LEU A 305 -14.40 24.79 -16.52
CA LEU A 305 -15.19 23.60 -16.82
C LEU A 305 -16.36 23.92 -17.77
N GLU A 306 -16.76 22.94 -18.55
CA GLU A 306 -17.97 23.05 -19.37
C GLU A 306 -19.21 23.24 -18.48
N LYS A 307 -20.08 24.19 -18.86
CA LYS A 307 -21.31 24.43 -18.12
C LYS A 307 -22.20 23.17 -18.12
N GLY A 308 -22.70 22.78 -16.94
CA GLY A 308 -23.55 21.59 -16.78
C GLY A 308 -22.80 20.25 -16.73
N SER A 309 -21.46 20.26 -16.76
CA SER A 309 -20.63 19.01 -16.73
C SER A 309 -20.54 18.35 -15.36
N PHE A 310 -21.08 18.92 -14.28
CA PHE A 310 -20.92 18.40 -12.92
C PHE A 310 -21.28 16.94 -12.76
N LEU A 311 -22.49 16.54 -13.21
CA LEU A 311 -22.95 15.16 -13.13
C LEU A 311 -22.04 14.22 -13.95
N LYS A 312 -21.59 14.66 -15.13
CA LYS A 312 -20.66 13.90 -15.96
C LYS A 312 -19.32 13.72 -15.26
N LEU A 313 -18.77 14.77 -14.62
CA LEU A 313 -17.54 14.68 -13.82
C LEU A 313 -17.68 13.70 -12.65
N MET A 314 -18.80 13.71 -11.95
CA MET A 314 -19.09 12.76 -10.87
C MET A 314 -19.12 11.32 -11.39
N LEU A 315 -19.82 11.07 -12.50
CA LEU A 315 -19.94 9.74 -13.10
C LEU A 315 -18.61 9.24 -13.65
N ASP A 316 -17.86 10.11 -14.35
CA ASP A 316 -16.56 9.75 -14.90
C ASP A 316 -15.54 9.52 -13.76
N GLY A 317 -15.58 10.32 -12.69
CA GLY A 317 -14.79 10.14 -11.49
C GLY A 317 -15.10 8.80 -10.80
N PHE A 318 -16.37 8.49 -10.60
CA PHE A 318 -16.79 7.20 -10.02
C PHE A 318 -16.35 6.01 -10.89
N LYS A 319 -16.55 6.10 -12.21
CA LYS A 319 -16.12 5.04 -13.14
C LYS A 319 -14.61 4.81 -13.11
N SER A 320 -13.80 5.87 -12.93
CA SER A 320 -12.35 5.75 -12.92
C SER A 320 -11.82 4.94 -11.71
N VAL A 321 -12.51 5.00 -10.57
CA VAL A 321 -12.12 4.30 -9.34
C VAL A 321 -12.96 3.05 -9.05
N GLY A 322 -14.06 2.84 -9.79
CA GLY A 322 -14.99 1.73 -9.57
C GLY A 322 -14.34 0.35 -9.53
N PRO A 323 -13.45 -0.01 -10.46
CA PRO A 323 -12.71 -1.28 -10.40
C PRO A 323 -11.88 -1.43 -9.13
N ALA A 324 -11.22 -0.37 -8.67
CA ALA A 324 -10.44 -0.37 -7.43
C ALA A 324 -11.35 -0.54 -6.21
N ILE A 325 -12.49 0.15 -6.16
CA ILE A 325 -13.49 0.01 -5.10
C ILE A 325 -13.98 -1.45 -5.00
N LEU A 326 -14.27 -2.09 -6.13
CA LEU A 326 -14.70 -3.50 -6.16
C LEU A 326 -13.62 -4.42 -5.58
N VAL A 327 -12.37 -4.28 -6.05
CA VAL A 327 -11.26 -5.13 -5.58
C VAL A 327 -10.98 -4.87 -4.11
N LEU A 328 -10.96 -3.61 -3.67
CA LEU A 328 -10.74 -3.23 -2.27
C LEU A 328 -11.86 -3.77 -1.35
N THR A 329 -13.12 -3.68 -1.78
CA THR A 329 -14.26 -4.26 -1.05
C THR A 329 -14.10 -5.77 -0.84
N LEU A 330 -13.72 -6.50 -1.89
CA LEU A 330 -13.48 -7.94 -1.81
C LEU A 330 -12.23 -8.28 -0.98
N ALA A 331 -11.18 -7.46 -1.04
CA ALA A 331 -10.00 -7.61 -0.20
C ALA A 331 -10.33 -7.44 1.30
N TRP A 332 -11.16 -6.47 1.64
CA TRP A 332 -11.65 -6.30 3.02
C TRP A 332 -12.58 -7.43 3.46
N ALA A 333 -13.41 -7.97 2.55
CA ALA A 333 -14.25 -9.11 2.86
C ALA A 333 -13.47 -10.39 3.15
N ILE A 334 -12.37 -10.66 2.39
CA ILE A 334 -11.56 -11.86 2.57
C ILE A 334 -10.57 -11.75 3.74
N GLY A 335 -10.16 -10.57 4.16
CA GLY A 335 -9.24 -10.36 5.29
C GLY A 335 -9.69 -11.10 6.56
N PRO A 336 -10.91 -10.83 7.09
CA PRO A 336 -11.48 -11.56 8.22
C PRO A 336 -11.65 -13.06 7.95
N VAL A 337 -11.94 -13.47 6.71
CA VAL A 337 -12.03 -14.88 6.34
C VAL A 337 -10.72 -15.61 6.59
N ILE A 338 -9.60 -15.05 6.16
CA ILE A 338 -8.25 -15.63 6.34
C ILE A 338 -7.82 -15.54 7.80
N ARG A 339 -8.11 -14.43 8.49
CA ARG A 339 -7.69 -14.19 9.87
C ARG A 339 -8.52 -14.98 10.86
N ASP A 340 -9.85 -14.91 10.79
CA ASP A 340 -10.75 -15.40 11.83
C ASP A 340 -11.30 -16.80 11.51
N ASP A 341 -11.72 -17.05 10.26
CA ASP A 341 -12.34 -18.33 9.88
C ASP A 341 -11.28 -19.40 9.58
N ALA A 342 -10.27 -19.07 8.76
CA ALA A 342 -9.18 -19.97 8.43
C ALA A 342 -8.07 -19.98 9.50
N GLN A 343 -7.96 -18.93 10.31
CA GLN A 343 -6.96 -18.77 11.38
C GLN A 343 -5.51 -18.98 10.88
N THR A 344 -5.23 -18.56 9.64
CA THR A 344 -3.94 -18.78 8.98
C THR A 344 -2.77 -18.23 9.78
N GLY A 345 -2.91 -17.02 10.32
CA GLY A 345 -1.88 -16.36 11.13
C GLY A 345 -1.58 -17.11 12.43
N LEU A 346 -2.62 -17.57 13.14
CA LEU A 346 -2.47 -18.33 14.38
C LEU A 346 -1.81 -19.69 14.12
N TYR A 347 -2.17 -20.37 13.03
CA TYR A 347 -1.52 -21.63 12.65
C TYR A 347 -0.02 -21.44 12.39
N LEU A 348 0.35 -20.43 11.61
CA LEU A 348 1.75 -20.15 11.33
C LEU A 348 2.53 -19.74 12.58
N ALA A 349 1.93 -18.93 13.46
CA ALA A 349 2.54 -18.53 14.72
C ALA A 349 2.78 -19.74 15.63
N GLN A 350 1.82 -20.69 15.70
CA GLN A 350 1.97 -21.91 16.49
C GLN A 350 3.11 -22.80 15.96
N VAL A 351 3.21 -22.97 14.65
CA VAL A 351 4.29 -23.75 14.03
C VAL A 351 5.66 -23.13 14.33
N SER A 352 5.78 -21.77 14.22
CA SER A 352 7.02 -21.08 14.53
C SER A 352 7.43 -21.23 15.99
N LYS A 353 6.48 -21.13 16.93
CA LYS A 353 6.75 -21.28 18.36
C LYS A 353 7.31 -22.65 18.70
N GLY A 354 6.77 -23.72 18.12
CA GLY A 354 7.29 -25.08 18.30
C GLY A 354 8.74 -25.24 17.86
N PHE A 355 9.11 -24.64 16.73
CA PHE A 355 10.47 -24.64 16.20
C PHE A 355 11.46 -23.88 17.10
N LEU A 356 11.04 -22.73 17.64
CA LEU A 356 11.88 -21.86 18.47
C LEU A 356 12.25 -22.47 19.82
N ASN A 357 11.37 -23.28 20.40
CA ASN A 357 11.63 -23.98 21.65
C ASN A 357 12.76 -25.00 21.55
N SER A 358 13.22 -25.36 20.36
CA SER A 358 14.32 -26.30 20.10
C SER A 358 15.71 -25.64 19.96
N GLY A 359 15.91 -24.38 20.36
CA GLY A 359 17.22 -23.72 20.45
C GLY A 359 17.54 -22.69 19.34
N GLY A 360 16.56 -22.34 18.53
CA GLY A 360 16.72 -21.44 17.39
C GLY A 360 16.66 -19.94 17.67
N GLY A 361 16.92 -19.46 18.88
CA GLY A 361 16.75 -18.05 19.27
C GLY A 361 17.45 -17.03 18.37
N VAL A 362 18.64 -17.34 17.87
CA VAL A 362 19.39 -16.48 16.94
C VAL A 362 18.66 -16.29 15.60
N TYR A 363 17.84 -17.25 15.18
CA TYR A 363 17.07 -17.17 13.95
C TYR A 363 15.70 -16.48 14.12
N MET A 364 15.33 -16.14 15.36
CA MET A 364 14.05 -15.53 15.69
C MET A 364 13.68 -14.34 14.81
N PRO A 365 14.54 -13.32 14.64
CA PRO A 365 14.18 -12.16 13.81
C PRO A 365 13.90 -12.56 12.36
N LEU A 366 14.69 -13.48 11.79
CA LEU A 366 14.47 -13.94 10.42
C LEU A 366 13.16 -14.73 10.29
N ILE A 367 12.82 -15.55 11.27
CA ILE A 367 11.57 -16.34 11.28
C ILE A 367 10.36 -15.39 11.41
N PHE A 368 10.41 -14.43 12.32
CA PHE A 368 9.36 -13.43 12.46
C PHE A 368 9.20 -12.59 11.19
N PHE A 369 10.29 -12.21 10.53
CA PHE A 369 10.27 -11.53 9.25
C PHE A 369 9.54 -12.33 8.18
N LEU A 370 9.89 -13.61 8.01
CA LEU A 370 9.30 -14.48 6.98
C LEU A 370 7.82 -14.79 7.28
N ILE A 371 7.47 -15.07 8.53
CA ILE A 371 6.08 -15.35 8.92
C ILE A 371 5.21 -14.10 8.79
N SER A 372 5.68 -12.95 9.25
CA SER A 372 4.96 -11.69 9.09
C SER A 372 4.76 -11.35 7.60
N GLY A 373 5.79 -11.59 6.78
CA GLY A 373 5.72 -11.43 5.33
C GLY A 373 4.69 -12.36 4.70
N PHE A 374 4.66 -13.62 5.10
CA PHE A 374 3.68 -14.57 4.60
C PHE A 374 2.24 -14.23 5.03
N ILE A 375 2.05 -13.80 6.28
CA ILE A 375 0.74 -13.39 6.79
C ILE A 375 0.25 -12.16 6.01
N ALA A 376 1.08 -11.12 5.89
CA ALA A 376 0.72 -9.91 5.18
C ALA A 376 0.47 -10.17 3.69
N PHE A 377 1.31 -10.99 3.04
CA PHE A 377 1.09 -11.43 1.66
C PHE A 377 -0.26 -12.13 1.48
N SER A 378 -0.61 -13.03 2.42
CA SER A 378 -1.82 -13.84 2.35
C SER A 378 -3.09 -13.04 2.69
N THR A 379 -2.99 -12.06 3.57
CA THR A 379 -4.12 -11.22 4.00
C THR A 379 -4.27 -9.95 3.19
N GLY A 380 -3.22 -9.55 2.46
CA GLY A 380 -3.18 -8.28 1.73
C GLY A 380 -3.15 -7.06 2.64
N THR A 381 -2.61 -7.19 3.87
CA THR A 381 -2.51 -6.07 4.79
C THR A 381 -1.40 -6.24 5.82
N SER A 382 -0.56 -5.24 5.97
CA SER A 382 0.44 -5.16 7.03
C SER A 382 -0.21 -5.01 8.41
N TRP A 383 -1.33 -4.29 8.50
CA TRP A 383 -2.03 -3.99 9.76
C TRP A 383 -2.46 -5.28 10.48
N GLY A 384 -3.03 -6.23 9.73
CA GLY A 384 -3.41 -7.54 10.28
C GLY A 384 -2.21 -8.35 10.78
N ALA A 385 -1.09 -8.31 10.03
CA ALA A 385 0.15 -8.97 10.44
C ALA A 385 0.73 -8.34 11.71
N PHE A 386 0.72 -7.01 11.85
CA PHE A 386 1.14 -6.32 13.09
C PHE A 386 0.31 -6.74 14.28
N ALA A 387 -1.03 -6.74 14.14
CA ALA A 387 -1.94 -7.09 15.23
C ALA A 387 -1.72 -8.51 15.78
N ILE A 388 -1.30 -9.44 14.94
CA ILE A 388 -1.06 -10.84 15.31
C ILE A 388 0.37 -11.03 15.83
N MET A 389 1.36 -10.49 15.10
CA MET A 389 2.75 -10.88 15.31
C MET A 389 3.45 -10.05 16.38
N LEU A 390 3.06 -8.77 16.61
CA LEU A 390 3.70 -7.94 17.64
C LEU A 390 3.51 -8.51 19.06
N PRO A 391 2.29 -8.91 19.49
CA PRO A 391 2.11 -9.55 20.81
C PRO A 391 2.86 -10.88 20.91
N ILE A 392 2.87 -11.69 19.85
CA ILE A 392 3.60 -12.96 19.83
C ILE A 392 5.11 -12.71 19.95
N GLY A 393 5.63 -11.75 19.19
CA GLY A 393 7.03 -11.35 19.23
C GLY A 393 7.44 -10.84 20.61
N ALA A 394 6.62 -9.97 21.23
CA ALA A 394 6.85 -9.47 22.57
C ALA A 394 6.84 -10.56 23.64
N GLY A 395 5.94 -11.55 23.51
CA GLY A 395 5.87 -12.70 24.42
C GLY A 395 7.01 -13.71 24.30
N MET A 396 7.81 -13.63 23.22
CA MET A 396 8.93 -14.53 22.94
C MET A 396 10.29 -13.85 23.03
N ALA A 397 10.33 -12.50 23.02
CA ALA A 397 11.55 -11.70 23.03
C ALA A 397 12.16 -11.58 24.42
N ASN A 398 13.48 -11.35 24.46
CA ASN A 398 14.21 -10.84 25.61
C ASN A 398 14.46 -9.33 25.44
N GLU A 399 14.92 -8.66 26.50
CA GLU A 399 15.26 -7.21 26.45
C GLU A 399 16.29 -6.87 25.36
N SER A 400 17.25 -7.76 25.11
CA SER A 400 18.26 -7.57 24.05
C SER A 400 17.72 -7.64 22.64
N ASP A 401 16.64 -8.38 22.43
CA ASP A 401 16.20 -8.81 21.09
C ASP A 401 14.91 -8.15 20.65
N ILE A 402 14.14 -7.56 21.58
CA ILE A 402 12.80 -6.99 21.31
C ILE A 402 12.81 -5.99 20.16
N ILE A 403 13.80 -5.10 20.08
CA ILE A 403 13.89 -4.10 19.03
C ILE A 403 14.09 -4.74 17.66
N LEU A 404 14.94 -5.76 17.59
CA LEU A 404 15.22 -6.46 16.34
C LEU A 404 14.02 -7.32 15.91
N ILE A 405 13.32 -7.93 16.86
CA ILE A 405 12.10 -8.71 16.62
C ILE A 405 10.97 -7.80 16.11
N VAL A 406 10.73 -6.67 16.77
CA VAL A 406 9.76 -5.67 16.31
C VAL A 406 10.12 -5.21 14.90
N SER A 407 11.39 -4.83 14.65
CA SER A 407 11.86 -4.41 13.33
C SER A 407 11.64 -5.49 12.25
N ALA A 408 11.88 -6.74 12.61
CA ALA A 408 11.71 -7.89 11.71
C ALA A 408 10.23 -8.12 11.36
N ILE A 409 9.35 -8.04 12.36
CA ILE A 409 7.89 -8.14 12.17
C ILE A 409 7.40 -7.03 11.23
N LEU A 410 7.78 -5.78 11.51
CA LEU A 410 7.39 -4.62 10.73
C LEU A 410 7.92 -4.72 9.29
N SER A 411 9.20 -5.02 9.12
CA SER A 411 9.84 -5.21 7.80
C SER A 411 9.20 -6.34 7.00
N GLY A 412 8.94 -7.48 7.65
CA GLY A 412 8.33 -8.64 7.01
C GLY A 412 6.91 -8.34 6.54
N ALA A 413 6.11 -7.72 7.40
CA ALA A 413 4.74 -7.38 7.06
C ALA A 413 4.68 -6.39 5.87
N VAL A 414 5.53 -5.36 5.85
CA VAL A 414 5.60 -4.43 4.71
C VAL A 414 6.05 -5.13 3.43
N TYR A 415 7.01 -6.07 3.51
CA TYR A 415 7.38 -6.86 2.34
C TYR A 415 6.20 -7.69 1.81
N GLY A 416 5.50 -8.39 2.70
CA GLY A 416 4.38 -9.23 2.33
C GLY A 416 3.24 -8.42 1.69
N ASP A 417 2.91 -7.30 2.26
CA ASP A 417 1.92 -6.35 1.76
C ASP A 417 2.33 -5.80 0.39
N HIS A 418 3.54 -5.24 0.30
CA HIS A 418 4.13 -4.68 -0.91
C HIS A 418 4.26 -5.69 -2.07
N THR A 419 4.23 -6.99 -1.80
CA THR A 419 4.29 -8.05 -2.81
C THR A 419 3.00 -8.85 -2.93
N SER A 420 1.92 -8.44 -2.29
CA SER A 420 0.65 -9.14 -2.36
C SER A 420 -0.24 -8.61 -3.49
N PRO A 421 -0.76 -9.48 -4.37
CA PRO A 421 -1.68 -9.06 -5.43
C PRO A 421 -3.07 -8.65 -4.91
N ILE A 422 -3.35 -8.89 -3.63
CA ILE A 422 -4.61 -8.55 -2.95
C ILE A 422 -4.42 -7.42 -1.94
N SER A 423 -3.22 -6.82 -1.88
CA SER A 423 -2.93 -5.70 -1.01
C SER A 423 -3.68 -4.44 -1.45
N ASP A 424 -4.21 -3.73 -0.47
CA ASP A 424 -4.86 -2.44 -0.68
C ASP A 424 -3.86 -1.38 -1.18
N THR A 425 -2.61 -1.37 -0.70
CA THR A 425 -1.56 -0.46 -1.19
C THR A 425 -1.18 -0.77 -2.63
N THR A 426 -1.03 -2.04 -3.01
CA THR A 426 -0.79 -2.47 -4.40
C THR A 426 -1.95 -2.05 -5.32
N ILE A 427 -3.20 -2.20 -4.86
CA ILE A 427 -4.39 -1.78 -5.59
C ILE A 427 -4.42 -0.26 -5.79
N LEU A 428 -4.14 0.49 -4.73
CA LEU A 428 -4.17 1.95 -4.76
C LEU A 428 -3.03 2.53 -5.59
N SER A 429 -1.83 1.95 -5.52
CA SER A 429 -0.68 2.36 -6.33
C SER A 429 -0.92 2.11 -7.82
N ALA A 430 -1.47 0.94 -8.18
CA ALA A 430 -1.88 0.63 -9.56
C ALA A 430 -2.96 1.60 -10.05
N THR A 431 -3.95 1.91 -9.21
CA THR A 431 -5.03 2.86 -9.52
C THR A 431 -4.48 4.27 -9.72
N GLY A 432 -3.63 4.73 -8.82
CA GLY A 432 -2.97 6.04 -8.89
C GLY A 432 -2.14 6.19 -10.17
N ALA A 433 -1.36 5.18 -10.51
CA ALA A 433 -0.58 5.16 -11.76
C ALA A 433 -1.45 4.93 -13.01
N GLY A 434 -2.62 4.31 -12.88
CA GLY A 434 -3.51 3.97 -13.99
C GLY A 434 -3.09 2.75 -14.79
N CYS A 435 -2.53 1.73 -14.12
CA CYS A 435 -2.24 0.42 -14.69
C CYS A 435 -3.09 -0.67 -14.02
N SER A 436 -3.00 -1.91 -14.51
CA SER A 436 -3.69 -3.03 -13.86
C SER A 436 -2.94 -3.46 -12.60
N VAL A 437 -3.68 -3.88 -11.56
CA VAL A 437 -3.11 -4.43 -10.32
C VAL A 437 -2.15 -5.59 -10.63
N GLN A 438 -2.52 -6.43 -11.60
CA GLN A 438 -1.72 -7.58 -11.97
C GLN A 438 -0.41 -7.20 -12.67
N SER A 439 -0.45 -6.24 -13.63
CA SER A 439 0.77 -5.79 -14.30
C SER A 439 1.73 -5.14 -13.30
N HIS A 440 1.19 -4.34 -12.38
CA HIS A 440 1.95 -3.75 -11.29
C HIS A 440 2.60 -4.81 -10.40
N PHE A 441 1.82 -5.75 -9.88
CA PHE A 441 2.33 -6.85 -9.04
C PHE A 441 3.49 -7.62 -9.72
N ILE A 442 3.30 -8.07 -10.97
CA ILE A 442 4.31 -8.86 -11.68
C ILE A 442 5.59 -8.05 -11.95
N THR A 443 5.47 -6.76 -12.21
CA THR A 443 6.62 -5.91 -12.51
C THR A 443 7.39 -5.49 -11.27
N GLN A 444 6.72 -5.31 -10.13
CA GLN A 444 7.31 -4.93 -8.85
C GLN A 444 8.01 -6.09 -8.15
N LEU A 445 7.43 -7.29 -8.21
CA LEU A 445 7.85 -8.47 -7.45
C LEU A 445 9.37 -8.73 -7.50
N PRO A 446 10.07 -8.69 -8.66
CA PRO A 446 11.52 -8.94 -8.70
C PRO A 446 12.35 -7.93 -7.91
N TYR A 447 11.99 -6.64 -7.97
CA TYR A 447 12.70 -5.58 -7.24
C TYR A 447 12.49 -5.71 -5.72
N ALA A 448 11.26 -5.93 -5.30
CA ALA A 448 10.90 -6.15 -3.91
C ALA A 448 11.56 -7.42 -3.33
N THR A 449 11.65 -8.49 -4.13
CA THR A 449 12.33 -9.73 -3.72
C THR A 449 13.83 -9.52 -3.50
N ILE A 450 14.51 -8.71 -4.33
CA ILE A 450 15.92 -8.38 -4.12
C ILE A 450 16.10 -7.60 -2.80
N ALA A 451 15.25 -6.60 -2.54
CA ALA A 451 15.26 -5.86 -1.28
C ALA A 451 14.99 -6.77 -0.07
N MET A 452 14.07 -7.71 -0.20
CA MET A 452 13.75 -8.72 0.82
C MET A 452 14.94 -9.62 1.12
N LEU A 453 15.62 -10.15 0.11
CA LEU A 453 16.78 -11.02 0.30
C LEU A 453 17.94 -10.27 1.00
N CYS A 454 18.19 -9.01 0.61
CA CYS A 454 19.16 -8.17 1.32
C CYS A 454 18.74 -7.92 2.77
N SER A 455 17.44 -7.74 3.04
CA SER A 455 16.90 -7.55 4.39
C SER A 455 17.04 -8.81 5.25
N ALA A 456 16.79 -9.98 4.68
CA ALA A 456 16.98 -11.27 5.35
C ALA A 456 18.45 -11.48 5.75
N VAL A 457 19.40 -11.14 4.85
CA VAL A 457 20.84 -11.17 5.16
C VAL A 457 21.17 -10.21 6.29
N SER A 458 20.63 -8.96 6.25
CA SER A 458 20.87 -7.97 7.31
C SER A 458 20.32 -8.41 8.66
N LEU A 459 19.12 -8.99 8.70
CA LEU A 459 18.56 -9.57 9.93
C LEU A 459 19.45 -10.69 10.48
N GLY A 460 19.94 -11.58 9.62
CA GLY A 460 20.92 -12.61 10.00
C GLY A 460 22.17 -11.99 10.60
N VAL A 461 22.80 -11.04 9.91
CA VAL A 461 24.00 -10.34 10.40
C VAL A 461 23.74 -9.64 11.75
N ALA A 462 22.60 -8.93 11.89
CA ALA A 462 22.22 -8.28 13.14
C ALA A 462 22.09 -9.26 14.31
N SER A 463 21.49 -10.42 14.06
CA SER A 463 21.31 -11.47 15.06
C SER A 463 22.63 -12.14 15.48
N PHE A 464 23.51 -12.44 14.53
CA PHE A 464 24.80 -13.10 14.84
C PHE A 464 25.84 -12.14 15.39
N MET A 465 25.90 -10.91 14.89
CA MET A 465 26.94 -9.95 15.27
C MET A 465 26.48 -8.97 16.35
N HIS A 466 25.23 -9.04 16.80
CA HIS A 466 24.59 -8.13 17.77
C HIS A 466 24.80 -6.64 17.44
N SER A 467 24.92 -6.31 16.12
CA SER A 467 25.17 -4.96 15.64
C SER A 467 24.22 -4.58 14.51
N ARG A 468 23.17 -3.86 14.86
CA ARG A 468 22.16 -3.34 13.91
C ARG A 468 22.76 -2.36 12.88
N PRO A 469 23.66 -1.40 13.26
CA PRO A 469 24.27 -0.50 12.28
C PRO A 469 25.17 -1.22 11.29
N LEU A 470 25.97 -2.20 11.72
CA LEU A 470 26.82 -2.98 10.83
C LEU A 470 25.97 -3.80 9.85
N ALA A 471 24.90 -4.40 10.31
CA ALA A 471 23.96 -5.13 9.48
C ALA A 471 23.31 -4.24 8.41
N LEU A 472 22.94 -3.00 8.76
CA LEU A 472 22.43 -2.02 7.79
C LEU A 472 23.48 -1.70 6.72
N LEU A 473 24.72 -1.42 7.11
CA LEU A 473 25.79 -1.10 6.17
C LEU A 473 26.08 -2.27 5.21
N ILE A 474 26.16 -3.50 5.73
CA ILE A 474 26.37 -4.70 4.90
C ILE A 474 25.21 -4.88 3.93
N GLY A 475 23.96 -4.73 4.40
CA GLY A 475 22.79 -4.86 3.56
C GLY A 475 22.71 -3.79 2.46
N VAL A 476 23.02 -2.53 2.79
CA VAL A 476 23.11 -1.45 1.78
C VAL A 476 24.20 -1.74 0.76
N ALA A 477 25.39 -2.17 1.20
CA ALA A 477 26.49 -2.51 0.30
C ALA A 477 26.12 -3.67 -0.64
N LEU A 478 25.45 -4.71 -0.11
CA LEU A 478 24.93 -5.83 -0.89
C LEU A 478 23.90 -5.36 -1.91
N LEU A 479 22.91 -4.58 -1.49
CA LEU A 479 21.85 -4.06 -2.35
C LEU A 479 22.42 -3.20 -3.49
N VAL A 480 23.30 -2.24 -3.17
CA VAL A 480 23.97 -1.39 -4.16
C VAL A 480 24.80 -2.24 -5.11
N GLY A 481 25.52 -3.24 -4.61
CA GLY A 481 26.29 -4.18 -5.43
C GLY A 481 25.43 -4.94 -6.43
N VAL A 482 24.29 -5.51 -5.96
CA VAL A 482 23.34 -6.22 -6.84
C VAL A 482 22.78 -5.27 -7.89
N PHE A 483 22.31 -4.08 -7.51
CA PHE A 483 21.77 -3.11 -8.47
C PHE A 483 22.84 -2.57 -9.44
N TYR A 484 24.08 -2.45 -9.02
CA TYR A 484 25.20 -2.11 -9.91
C TYR A 484 25.47 -3.19 -10.96
N LEU A 485 25.36 -4.47 -10.58
CA LEU A 485 25.41 -5.57 -11.54
C LEU A 485 24.22 -5.55 -12.50
N LEU A 486 23.02 -5.35 -11.97
CA LEU A 486 21.79 -5.25 -12.80
C LEU A 486 21.84 -4.08 -13.79
N LYS A 487 22.46 -2.96 -13.41
CA LYS A 487 22.70 -1.83 -14.32
C LYS A 487 23.42 -2.24 -15.60
N ARG A 488 24.39 -3.18 -15.52
CA ARG A 488 25.16 -3.64 -16.69
C ARG A 488 24.32 -4.39 -17.72
N PHE A 489 23.26 -5.08 -17.28
CA PHE A 489 22.42 -5.92 -18.12
C PHE A 489 21.08 -5.27 -18.46
N TYR A 490 20.57 -4.41 -17.60
CA TYR A 490 19.19 -3.91 -17.64
C TYR A 490 19.11 -2.38 -17.49
N GLY A 491 20.23 -1.67 -17.32
CA GLY A 491 20.24 -0.21 -17.26
C GLY A 491 20.20 0.40 -18.65
N GLU A 492 19.58 1.58 -18.75
CA GLU A 492 19.61 2.44 -19.94
C GLU A 492 20.50 3.65 -19.63
N ASN A 493 21.35 4.02 -20.59
CA ASN A 493 22.27 5.16 -20.46
C ASN A 493 21.57 6.52 -20.49
#